data_1819a2c18e641a1567c78b5ac9882a0c
#
_entry.id   1819a2c18e641a1567c78b5ac9882a0c
#
_cell.length_a   1.000
_cell.length_b   1.000
_cell.length_c   1.000
_cell.angle_alpha   90.00
_cell.angle_beta   90.00
_cell.angle_gamma   90.00
#
_symmetry.space_group_name_H-M   'P 1'
#
loop_
_entity.id
_entity.type
_entity.pdbx_description
1 polymer ?
#
loop_
_entity_poly.entity_id
_entity_poly.type
_entity_poly.pdbx_seq_one_letter_code
_entity_poly.pdbx_strand_id
1 'polypeptide(L)'
;MATLTHDEEKLLKAVIKYLKPSQVATRNGKAVYRLKSIEEIGLWAILETRRAENPNRRIEAWTDDNYSPTTLLDAAKLDKYIIEQLEYADNLERVIFQNMRNTGESALTGDENIRQAKNLLGLVQITAELFHCSFEDAKKMNYSDAMLAIAKRNDEIEKEKKELKKQQQKYR
;
A
#
# COMPACT_ATOMS: atom_id res chain seq x y z
N MET A 1 8.09 24.75 -19.24
CA MET A 1 6.83 24.06 -18.87
C MET A 1 5.79 25.15 -18.70
N ALA A 2 4.69 25.11 -19.47
CA ALA A 2 3.59 26.06 -19.30
C ALA A 2 2.88 25.73 -17.98
N THR A 3 2.76 26.71 -17.10
CA THR A 3 1.94 26.62 -15.89
C THR A 3 0.47 26.71 -16.28
N LEU A 4 -0.33 25.75 -15.85
CA LEU A 4 -1.78 25.77 -16.04
C LEU A 4 -2.38 26.99 -15.34
N THR A 5 -3.35 27.62 -15.97
CA THR A 5 -4.15 28.66 -15.33
C THR A 5 -5.06 28.05 -14.26
N HIS A 6 -5.51 28.86 -13.31
CA HIS A 6 -6.39 28.40 -12.23
C HIS A 6 -7.68 27.71 -12.74
N ASP A 7 -8.22 28.18 -13.86
CA ASP A 7 -9.43 27.62 -14.46
C ASP A 7 -9.13 26.28 -15.17
N GLU A 8 -7.97 26.17 -15.80
CA GLU A 8 -7.51 24.89 -16.37
C GLU A 8 -7.25 23.83 -15.29
N GLU A 9 -6.70 24.23 -14.13
CA GLU A 9 -6.57 23.33 -13.00
C GLU A 9 -7.92 22.85 -12.44
N LYS A 10 -8.90 23.76 -12.32
CA LYS A 10 -10.27 23.39 -11.90
C LYS A 10 -10.93 22.44 -12.86
N LEU A 11 -10.81 22.71 -14.17
CA LEU A 11 -11.37 21.87 -15.21
C LEU A 11 -10.71 20.48 -15.18
N LEU A 12 -9.39 20.44 -15.05
CA LEU A 12 -8.63 19.19 -14.97
C LEU A 12 -9.05 18.36 -13.74
N LYS A 13 -9.16 18.99 -12.56
CA LYS A 13 -9.66 18.32 -11.34
C LYS A 13 -11.08 17.79 -11.50
N ALA A 14 -11.96 18.54 -12.16
CA ALA A 14 -13.32 18.08 -12.46
C ALA A 14 -13.33 16.88 -13.42
N VAL A 15 -12.53 16.91 -14.49
CA VAL A 15 -12.39 15.80 -15.42
C VAL A 15 -11.85 14.55 -14.72
N ILE A 16 -10.77 14.69 -13.92
CA ILE A 16 -10.17 13.59 -13.16
C ILE A 16 -11.17 12.93 -12.22
N LYS A 17 -12.05 13.72 -11.58
CA LYS A 17 -13.08 13.20 -10.66
C LYS A 17 -14.01 12.19 -11.35
N TYR A 18 -14.37 12.42 -12.61
CA TYR A 18 -15.29 11.57 -13.37
C TYR A 18 -14.58 10.52 -14.25
N LEU A 19 -13.26 10.54 -14.32
CA LEU A 19 -12.50 9.50 -15.01
C LEU A 19 -12.71 8.15 -14.34
N LYS A 20 -12.99 7.13 -15.13
CA LYS A 20 -12.96 5.75 -14.66
C LYS A 20 -11.51 5.31 -14.50
N PRO A 21 -11.14 4.68 -13.38
CA PRO A 21 -9.82 4.11 -13.21
C PRO A 21 -9.56 3.04 -14.27
N SER A 22 -8.31 2.88 -14.67
CA SER A 22 -7.93 1.84 -15.60
C SER A 22 -6.58 1.24 -15.21
N GLN A 23 -6.52 -0.07 -15.13
CA GLN A 23 -5.27 -0.82 -14.95
C GLN A 23 -4.41 -0.83 -16.20
N VAL A 24 -4.99 -0.53 -17.35
CA VAL A 24 -4.35 -0.66 -18.67
C VAL A 24 -4.42 0.66 -19.42
N ALA A 25 -3.28 1.08 -19.95
CA ALA A 25 -3.21 2.13 -20.96
C ALA A 25 -3.20 1.50 -22.35
N THR A 26 -4.03 2.05 -23.25
CA THR A 26 -4.18 1.52 -24.61
C THR A 26 -3.80 2.57 -25.66
N ARG A 27 -3.13 2.14 -26.71
CA ARG A 27 -2.83 2.95 -27.90
C ARG A 27 -3.34 2.24 -29.14
N ASN A 28 -4.17 2.90 -29.91
CA ASN A 28 -4.80 2.32 -31.12
C ASN A 28 -5.50 0.97 -30.83
N GLY A 29 -6.19 0.86 -29.68
CA GLY A 29 -6.89 -0.35 -29.26
C GLY A 29 -6.00 -1.49 -28.76
N LYS A 30 -4.67 -1.30 -28.71
CA LYS A 30 -3.73 -2.28 -28.15
C LYS A 30 -3.25 -1.82 -26.77
N ALA A 31 -3.19 -2.74 -25.81
CA ALA A 31 -2.60 -2.47 -24.52
C ALA A 31 -1.11 -2.15 -24.67
N VAL A 32 -0.68 -1.00 -24.15
CA VAL A 32 0.72 -0.55 -24.17
C VAL A 32 1.34 -0.76 -22.80
N TYR A 33 0.56 -0.56 -21.74
CA TYR A 33 0.97 -0.75 -20.33
C TYR A 33 -0.12 -1.45 -19.56
N ARG A 34 0.30 -2.31 -18.64
CA ARG A 34 -0.54 -2.88 -17.61
C ARG A 34 0.11 -2.65 -16.26
N LEU A 35 -0.62 -2.05 -15.32
CA LEU A 35 -0.20 -1.97 -13.93
C LEU A 35 -0.35 -3.33 -13.25
N LYS A 36 0.50 -3.60 -12.29
CA LYS A 36 0.31 -4.73 -11.37
C LYS A 36 -0.98 -4.55 -10.58
N SER A 37 -1.58 -5.65 -10.15
CA SER A 37 -2.64 -5.60 -9.15
C SER A 37 -2.03 -5.55 -7.74
N ILE A 38 -2.87 -5.33 -6.72
CA ILE A 38 -2.43 -5.38 -5.32
C ILE A 38 -1.87 -6.78 -4.94
N GLU A 39 -2.28 -7.82 -5.66
CA GLU A 39 -1.82 -9.19 -5.46
C GLU A 39 -0.46 -9.46 -6.11
N GLU A 40 -0.09 -8.66 -7.10
CA GLU A 40 1.16 -8.81 -7.87
C GLU A 40 2.25 -7.85 -7.38
N ILE A 41 1.86 -6.78 -6.66
CA ILE A 41 2.78 -5.72 -6.25
C ILE A 41 3.63 -6.15 -5.06
N GLY A 42 4.92 -5.77 -5.09
CA GLY A 42 5.82 -6.00 -3.95
C GLY A 42 5.56 -5.04 -2.78
N LEU A 43 5.83 -5.51 -1.58
CA LEU A 43 5.67 -4.73 -0.35
C LEU A 43 6.37 -3.37 -0.44
N TRP A 44 7.60 -3.33 -0.93
CA TRP A 44 8.37 -2.10 -1.04
C TRP A 44 7.76 -1.10 -2.03
N ALA A 45 7.22 -1.57 -3.14
CA ALA A 45 6.60 -0.71 -4.14
C ALA A 45 5.35 0.01 -3.59
N ILE A 46 4.56 -0.63 -2.72
CA ILE A 46 3.47 0.04 -1.99
C ILE A 46 4.03 1.19 -1.13
N LEU A 47 5.15 0.95 -0.44
CA LEU A 47 5.76 1.97 0.42
C LEU A 47 6.30 3.15 -0.38
N GLU A 48 6.96 2.89 -1.50
CA GLU A 48 7.46 3.93 -2.42
C GLU A 48 6.31 4.75 -3.01
N THR A 49 5.22 4.07 -3.39
CA THR A 49 4.04 4.71 -3.94
C THR A 49 3.40 5.69 -2.95
N ARG A 50 3.28 5.32 -1.68
CA ARG A 50 2.75 6.20 -0.61
C ARG A 50 3.59 7.44 -0.38
N ARG A 51 4.90 7.38 -0.66
CA ARG A 51 5.85 8.51 -0.54
C ARG A 51 5.94 9.36 -1.80
N ALA A 52 5.44 8.85 -2.92
CA ALA A 52 5.57 9.53 -4.20
C ALA A 52 4.53 10.63 -4.34
N GLU A 53 4.96 11.88 -4.34
CA GLU A 53 4.12 13.05 -4.63
C GLU A 53 3.74 13.14 -6.11
N ASN A 54 4.59 12.60 -6.98
CA ASN A 54 4.42 12.67 -8.43
C ASN A 54 3.68 11.43 -8.95
N PRO A 55 2.56 11.59 -9.70
CA PRO A 55 1.82 10.50 -10.32
C PRO A 55 2.69 9.57 -11.18
N ASN A 56 3.65 10.09 -11.93
CA ASN A 56 4.51 9.28 -12.78
C ASN A 56 5.36 8.31 -11.95
N ARG A 57 5.91 8.75 -10.81
CA ARG A 57 6.67 7.86 -9.92
C ARG A 57 5.80 6.78 -9.29
N ARG A 58 4.53 7.09 -8.98
CA ARG A 58 3.59 6.08 -8.52
C ARG A 58 3.36 5.01 -9.58
N ILE A 59 3.16 5.43 -10.83
CA ILE A 59 2.94 4.51 -11.94
C ILE A 59 4.17 3.65 -12.20
N GLU A 60 5.37 4.23 -12.20
CA GLU A 60 6.65 3.51 -12.34
C GLU A 60 6.80 2.38 -11.32
N ALA A 61 6.42 2.61 -10.06
CA ALA A 61 6.48 1.60 -9.01
C ALA A 61 5.54 0.40 -9.26
N TRP A 62 4.50 0.57 -10.08
CA TRP A 62 3.48 -0.44 -10.39
C TRP A 62 3.65 -1.10 -11.75
N THR A 63 4.71 -0.79 -12.50
CA THR A 63 5.03 -1.37 -13.80
C THR A 63 6.36 -2.12 -13.73
N ASP A 64 6.51 -3.15 -14.56
CA ASP A 64 7.80 -3.83 -14.76
C ASP A 64 8.64 -3.17 -15.85
N ASP A 65 8.02 -2.34 -16.70
CA ASP A 65 8.62 -1.73 -17.87
C ASP A 65 8.96 -0.24 -17.64
N ASN A 66 9.86 0.28 -18.46
CA ASN A 66 10.13 1.71 -18.53
C ASN A 66 8.87 2.44 -18.97
N TYR A 67 8.13 2.96 -17.98
CA TYR A 67 6.90 3.67 -18.20
C TYR A 67 7.16 5.01 -18.91
N SER A 68 6.48 5.21 -20.02
CA SER A 68 6.36 6.51 -20.65
C SER A 68 4.88 6.79 -20.95
N PRO A 69 4.23 7.71 -20.23
CA PRO A 69 2.83 8.00 -20.45
C PRO A 69 2.61 8.50 -21.86
N THR A 70 1.68 7.87 -22.57
CA THR A 70 1.35 8.26 -23.95
C THR A 70 0.49 9.51 -23.98
N THR A 71 -0.35 9.71 -22.96
CA THR A 71 -1.18 10.90 -22.78
C THR A 71 -1.36 11.25 -21.31
N LEU A 72 -1.65 12.51 -21.02
CA LEU A 72 -2.00 12.96 -19.66
C LEU A 72 -3.26 12.24 -19.14
N LEU A 73 -4.20 11.94 -20.03
CA LEU A 73 -5.44 11.24 -19.68
C LEU A 73 -5.17 9.79 -19.24
N ASP A 74 -4.26 9.09 -19.93
CA ASP A 74 -3.89 7.72 -19.56
C ASP A 74 -3.16 7.72 -18.23
N ALA A 75 -2.22 8.65 -18.01
CA ALA A 75 -1.55 8.81 -16.74
C ALA A 75 -2.54 9.05 -15.59
N ALA A 76 -3.54 9.91 -15.80
CA ALA A 76 -4.56 10.20 -14.79
C ALA A 76 -5.45 8.97 -14.46
N LYS A 77 -5.79 8.15 -15.47
CA LYS A 77 -6.58 6.92 -15.25
C LYS A 77 -5.77 5.85 -14.49
N LEU A 78 -4.50 5.68 -14.85
CA LEU A 78 -3.59 4.76 -14.18
C LEU A 78 -3.34 5.18 -12.74
N ASP A 79 -3.06 6.46 -12.50
CA ASP A 79 -2.85 7.00 -11.15
C ASP A 79 -4.09 6.84 -10.27
N LYS A 80 -5.27 7.07 -10.83
CA LYS A 80 -6.54 6.83 -10.12
C LYS A 80 -6.73 5.37 -9.74
N TYR A 81 -6.37 4.43 -10.61
CA TYR A 81 -6.37 3.01 -10.28
C TYR A 81 -5.44 2.71 -9.10
N ILE A 82 -4.22 3.26 -9.11
CA ILE A 82 -3.27 3.08 -8.02
C ILE A 82 -3.82 3.63 -6.70
N ILE A 83 -4.44 4.81 -6.71
CA ILE A 83 -5.05 5.40 -5.51
C ILE A 83 -6.14 4.49 -4.94
N GLU A 84 -7.00 3.91 -5.77
CA GLU A 84 -8.02 2.94 -5.32
C GLU A 84 -7.40 1.68 -4.72
N GLN A 85 -6.30 1.18 -5.30
CA GLN A 85 -5.56 0.03 -4.73
C GLN A 85 -4.89 0.38 -3.39
N LEU A 86 -4.38 1.60 -3.23
CA LEU A 86 -3.83 2.07 -1.95
C LEU A 86 -4.91 2.21 -0.88
N GLU A 87 -6.10 2.71 -1.23
CA GLU A 87 -7.24 2.77 -0.29
C GLU A 87 -7.66 1.36 0.16
N TYR A 88 -7.63 0.39 -0.74
CA TYR A 88 -7.86 -1.01 -0.39
C TYR A 88 -6.78 -1.54 0.57
N ALA A 89 -5.50 -1.27 0.28
CA ALA A 89 -4.39 -1.63 1.15
C ALA A 89 -4.51 -1.00 2.54
N ASP A 90 -4.86 0.28 2.64
CA ASP A 90 -5.05 0.99 3.91
C ASP A 90 -6.22 0.40 4.72
N ASN A 91 -7.29 0.01 4.06
CA ASN A 91 -8.40 -0.67 4.72
C ASN A 91 -8.00 -2.06 5.24
N LEU A 92 -7.26 -2.83 4.45
CA LEU A 92 -6.76 -4.15 4.85
C LEU A 92 -5.82 -4.03 6.07
N GLU A 93 -4.86 -3.11 6.03
CA GLU A 93 -3.96 -2.84 7.17
C GLU A 93 -4.76 -2.42 8.41
N ARG A 94 -5.75 -1.56 8.25
CA ARG A 94 -6.60 -1.15 9.36
C ARG A 94 -7.27 -2.33 10.04
N VAL A 95 -7.83 -3.25 9.28
CA VAL A 95 -8.47 -4.46 9.82
C VAL A 95 -7.46 -5.34 10.55
N ILE A 96 -6.31 -5.60 9.91
CA ILE A 96 -5.27 -6.49 10.47
C ILE A 96 -4.66 -5.91 11.75
N PHE A 97 -4.40 -4.59 11.80
CA PHE A 97 -3.73 -3.94 12.94
C PHE A 97 -4.69 -3.31 13.95
N GLN A 98 -6.00 -3.35 13.74
CA GLN A 98 -6.97 -2.78 14.67
C GLN A 98 -6.88 -3.43 16.06
N ASN A 99 -6.60 -4.71 16.13
CA ASN A 99 -6.43 -5.46 17.37
C ASN A 99 -5.09 -5.19 18.08
N MET A 100 -4.04 -4.77 17.36
CA MET A 100 -2.74 -4.46 17.94
C MET A 100 -2.72 -3.12 18.71
N ARG A 101 -3.59 -2.18 18.36
CA ARG A 101 -3.69 -0.87 19.05
C ARG A 101 -4.18 -0.98 20.49
N ASN A 102 -4.82 -2.06 20.85
CA ASN A 102 -5.32 -2.29 22.20
C ASN A 102 -4.24 -2.81 23.17
N THR A 103 -3.02 -3.01 22.75
CA THR A 103 -1.91 -3.52 23.58
C THR A 103 -1.01 -2.43 24.18
N GLY A 104 -1.49 -1.18 24.27
CA GLY A 104 -0.93 -0.21 25.24
C GLY A 104 0.43 0.39 24.90
N GLU A 105 0.94 0.30 23.69
CA GLU A 105 2.11 1.08 23.30
C GLU A 105 1.72 2.52 23.02
N SER A 106 2.16 3.37 23.92
CA SER A 106 1.99 4.83 23.95
C SER A 106 2.28 5.45 22.60
N ALA A 107 1.33 6.26 22.14
CA ALA A 107 1.51 7.18 21.03
C ALA A 107 2.72 8.08 21.30
N LEU A 108 3.88 7.72 20.78
CA LEU A 108 5.00 8.62 20.71
C LEU A 108 4.60 9.78 19.80
N THR A 109 4.47 10.95 20.37
CA THR A 109 4.27 12.23 19.71
C THR A 109 5.49 12.51 18.83
N GLY A 110 5.49 12.00 17.63
CA GLY A 110 6.47 12.26 16.58
C GLY A 110 5.76 12.79 15.33
N ASP A 111 6.49 13.53 14.51
CA ASP A 111 6.05 13.98 13.19
C ASP A 111 5.34 12.80 12.47
N GLU A 112 4.15 13.05 11.93
CA GLU A 112 3.32 12.05 11.24
C GLU A 112 4.10 11.31 10.16
N ASN A 113 5.00 12.01 9.46
CA ASN A 113 5.87 11.44 8.44
C ASN A 113 6.87 10.43 9.02
N ILE A 114 7.42 10.71 10.22
CA ILE A 114 8.34 9.79 10.91
C ILE A 114 7.57 8.58 11.41
N ARG A 115 6.35 8.77 11.89
CA ARG A 115 5.47 7.68 12.34
C ARG A 115 5.08 6.77 11.19
N GLN A 116 4.68 7.33 10.06
CA GLN A 116 4.41 6.57 8.85
C GLN A 116 5.65 5.81 8.37
N ALA A 117 6.82 6.46 8.30
CA ALA A 117 8.06 5.80 7.90
C ALA A 117 8.42 4.63 8.84
N LYS A 118 8.25 4.79 10.15
CA LYS A 118 8.47 3.70 11.13
C LYS A 118 7.48 2.56 10.94
N ASN A 119 6.20 2.85 10.72
CA ASN A 119 5.19 1.83 10.47
C ASN A 119 5.51 1.03 9.20
N LEU A 120 5.94 1.72 8.14
CA LEU A 120 6.28 1.10 6.87
C LEU A 120 7.51 0.19 6.99
N LEU A 121 8.59 0.68 7.61
CA LEU A 121 9.77 -0.14 7.90
C LEU A 121 9.44 -1.30 8.83
N GLY A 122 8.54 -1.07 9.79
CA GLY A 122 8.02 -2.10 10.69
C GLY A 122 7.34 -3.24 9.94
N LEU A 123 6.55 -2.96 8.89
CA LEU A 123 5.94 -4.00 8.07
C LEU A 123 6.97 -4.90 7.39
N VAL A 124 8.02 -4.30 6.80
CA VAL A 124 9.11 -5.07 6.19
C VAL A 124 9.85 -5.90 7.23
N GLN A 125 10.12 -5.34 8.40
CA GLN A 125 10.80 -6.04 9.48
C GLN A 125 9.97 -7.22 10.00
N ILE A 126 8.69 -7.03 10.30
CA ILE A 126 7.78 -8.09 10.73
C ILE A 126 7.71 -9.20 9.67
N THR A 127 7.65 -8.82 8.39
CA THR A 127 7.64 -9.78 7.29
C THR A 127 8.94 -10.57 7.25
N ALA A 128 10.10 -9.92 7.37
CA ALA A 128 11.39 -10.59 7.42
C ALA A 128 11.50 -11.59 8.58
N GLU A 129 11.00 -11.22 9.76
CA GLU A 129 10.97 -12.10 10.94
C GLU A 129 10.04 -13.30 10.73
N LEU A 130 8.83 -13.09 10.19
CA LEU A 130 7.86 -14.15 9.96
C LEU A 130 8.33 -15.19 8.94
N PHE A 131 9.01 -14.75 7.90
CA PHE A 131 9.49 -15.63 6.84
C PHE A 131 10.95 -16.07 7.01
N HIS A 132 11.61 -15.68 8.11
CA HIS A 132 13.02 -15.97 8.37
C HIS A 132 13.93 -15.62 7.20
N CYS A 133 13.69 -14.47 6.58
CA CYS A 133 14.42 -14.00 5.40
C CYS A 133 15.13 -12.66 5.67
N SER A 134 15.97 -12.24 4.72
CA SER A 134 16.62 -10.94 4.83
C SER A 134 15.63 -9.79 4.66
N PHE A 135 15.98 -8.61 5.17
CA PHE A 135 15.18 -7.40 4.98
C PHE A 135 14.99 -7.06 3.48
N GLU A 136 16.03 -7.31 2.67
CA GLU A 136 15.96 -7.07 1.22
C GLU A 136 15.05 -8.07 0.49
N ASP A 137 14.98 -9.31 0.97
CA ASP A 137 14.06 -10.30 0.41
C ASP A 137 12.61 -9.99 0.82
N ALA A 138 12.39 -9.57 2.06
CA ALA A 138 11.08 -9.15 2.54
C ALA A 138 10.51 -7.97 1.72
N LYS A 139 11.34 -7.03 1.30
CA LYS A 139 10.93 -5.94 0.40
C LYS A 139 10.33 -6.42 -0.92
N LYS A 140 10.81 -7.55 -1.44
CA LYS A 140 10.39 -8.10 -2.74
C LYS A 140 9.14 -8.98 -2.64
N MET A 141 8.77 -9.38 -1.41
CA MET A 141 7.56 -10.19 -1.21
C MET A 141 6.32 -9.46 -1.66
N ASN A 142 5.36 -10.20 -2.18
CA ASN A 142 4.06 -9.66 -2.53
C ASN A 142 3.38 -9.08 -1.30
N TYR A 143 2.78 -7.90 -1.46
CA TYR A 143 2.11 -7.20 -0.37
C TYR A 143 0.99 -8.05 0.25
N SER A 144 0.17 -8.69 -0.58
CA SER A 144 -0.95 -9.53 -0.12
C SER A 144 -0.46 -10.73 0.70
N ASP A 145 0.62 -11.38 0.28
CA ASP A 145 1.19 -12.53 1.00
C ASP A 145 1.75 -12.10 2.37
N ALA A 146 2.45 -10.96 2.39
CA ALA A 146 2.96 -10.39 3.65
C ALA A 146 1.81 -10.06 4.61
N MET A 147 0.75 -9.40 4.13
CA MET A 147 -0.41 -9.05 4.95
C MET A 147 -1.16 -10.29 5.47
N LEU A 148 -1.32 -11.31 4.65
CA LEU A 148 -1.94 -12.57 5.03
C LEU A 148 -1.15 -13.29 6.14
N ALA A 149 0.17 -13.34 6.02
CA ALA A 149 1.05 -13.95 7.02
C ALA A 149 0.97 -13.19 8.36
N ILE A 150 0.99 -11.86 8.33
CA ILE A 150 0.85 -11.02 9.53
C ILE A 150 -0.53 -11.24 10.18
N ALA A 151 -1.60 -11.28 9.40
CA ALA A 151 -2.95 -11.55 9.90
C ALA A 151 -3.01 -12.89 10.60
N LYS A 152 -2.48 -13.95 9.99
CA LYS A 152 -2.43 -15.29 10.57
C LYS A 152 -1.66 -15.31 11.89
N ARG A 153 -0.51 -14.67 11.94
CA ARG A 153 0.30 -14.58 13.16
C ARG A 153 -0.43 -13.85 14.29
N ASN A 154 -1.15 -12.78 13.97
CA ASN A 154 -1.97 -12.06 14.93
C ASN A 154 -3.07 -12.96 15.53
N ASP A 155 -3.75 -13.75 14.69
CA ASP A 155 -4.76 -14.69 15.14
C ASP A 155 -4.18 -15.79 16.07
N GLU A 156 -2.98 -16.27 15.79
CA GLU A 156 -2.26 -17.22 16.65
C GLU A 156 -1.96 -16.62 18.02
N ILE A 157 -1.39 -15.41 18.04
CA ILE A 157 -1.09 -14.68 19.28
C ILE A 157 -2.35 -14.46 20.11
N GLU A 158 -3.47 -14.10 19.48
CA GLU A 158 -4.74 -13.92 20.20
C GLU A 158 -5.28 -15.23 20.80
N LYS A 159 -5.12 -16.34 20.11
CA LYS A 159 -5.48 -17.68 20.63
C LYS A 159 -4.60 -18.04 21.82
N GLU A 160 -3.28 -17.90 21.70
CA GLU A 160 -2.34 -18.16 22.79
C GLU A 160 -2.67 -17.33 24.04
N LYS A 161 -2.94 -16.03 23.89
CA LYS A 161 -3.35 -15.14 25.00
C LYS A 161 -4.64 -15.61 25.67
N LYS A 162 -5.62 -16.06 24.89
CA LYS A 162 -6.90 -16.57 25.44
C LYS A 162 -6.70 -17.86 26.21
N GLU A 163 -5.87 -18.75 25.71
CA GLU A 163 -5.53 -20.00 26.40
C GLU A 163 -4.77 -19.76 27.70
N LEU A 164 -3.79 -18.86 27.69
CA LEU A 164 -3.04 -18.49 28.88
C LEU A 164 -3.95 -17.91 29.96
N LYS A 165 -4.87 -17.02 29.59
CA LYS A 165 -5.86 -16.47 30.53
C LYS A 165 -6.77 -17.55 31.11
N LYS A 166 -7.20 -18.54 30.32
CA LYS A 166 -8.00 -19.66 30.83
C LYS A 166 -7.22 -20.54 31.82
N GLN A 167 -5.94 -20.78 31.55
CA GLN A 167 -5.07 -21.51 32.46
C GLN A 167 -4.89 -20.76 33.77
N GLN A 168 -4.60 -19.47 33.76
CA GLN A 168 -4.47 -18.64 34.95
C GLN A 168 -5.73 -18.61 35.83
N GLN A 169 -6.93 -18.65 35.18
CA GLN A 169 -8.21 -18.72 35.90
C GLN A 169 -8.46 -20.08 36.60
N LYS A 170 -7.88 -21.16 36.07
CA LYS A 170 -8.02 -22.50 36.70
C LYS A 170 -7.12 -22.70 37.94
N TYR A 171 -6.10 -21.89 38.09
CA TYR A 171 -5.15 -21.96 39.22
C TYR A 171 -5.40 -20.90 40.33
N ARG A 172 -6.47 -20.11 40.16
CA ARG A 172 -7.04 -19.23 41.20
C ARG A 172 -8.25 -19.85 41.89
#